data_9e912c1dee47f879a18046fab6d9166b
#
_entry.id   9e912c1dee47f879a18046fab6d9166b
#
_cell.length_a   1.000
_cell.length_b   1.000
_cell.length_c   1.000
_cell.angle_alpha   90.00
_cell.angle_beta   90.00
_cell.angle_gamma   90.00
#
_symmetry.space_group_name_H-M   'P 1'
#
loop_
_entity.id
_entity.type
_entity.pdbx_description
1 polymer ?
#
loop_
_entity_poly.entity_id
_entity_poly.type
_entity_poly.pdbx_seq_one_letter_code
_entity_poly.pdbx_strand_id
1 'polypeptide(L)'
;IESAKSAPADSNIDAVFEEIQHERAKMMQLDFTAEQRKDDKQREKWVAEASALGLKLELEARLEDLTYQANKETMERLIRISNDLVNKAMNGELKTLSEEISSVRKEALEAHETDEKQAVDEELRREILTALIKTMRELGFAVGKPTVVKETGAVALIGTMSSGRSIRFDVDLSGQMEFDMNGFLERKCADHLDEVLGLLETNYSIQSGPVQHNWKNPDKISKGSKGFPTGGNTRTMGGGQG
;
A
#
# COMPACT_ATOMS: atom_id res chain seq x y z
N ILE A 1 28.72 103.80 13.54
CA ILE A 1 28.94 102.84 12.47
C ILE A 1 28.81 101.48 13.08
N GLU A 2 27.60 100.92 12.99
CA GLU A 2 27.28 99.58 13.45
C GLU A 2 27.66 98.60 12.36
N SER A 3 28.48 97.61 12.69
CA SER A 3 28.81 96.48 11.85
C SER A 3 27.60 95.55 11.78
N ALA A 4 27.00 95.44 10.60
CA ALA A 4 26.07 94.37 10.31
C ALA A 4 26.84 93.04 10.19
N LYS A 5 26.66 92.16 11.17
CA LYS A 5 27.06 90.80 11.09
C LYS A 5 26.26 90.09 10.02
N SER A 6 26.88 89.75 8.92
CA SER A 6 26.29 88.82 7.94
C SER A 6 26.12 87.45 8.59
N ALA A 7 24.90 87.01 8.73
CA ALA A 7 24.60 85.64 9.14
C ALA A 7 25.05 84.63 8.04
N PRO A 8 25.52 83.45 8.40
CA PRO A 8 26.00 82.53 7.50
C PRO A 8 24.85 81.88 6.74
N ALA A 9 24.58 82.33 5.52
CA ALA A 9 23.61 81.72 4.59
C ALA A 9 24.11 80.38 4.05
N ASP A 10 25.40 80.12 4.10
CA ASP A 10 26.02 78.92 3.49
C ASP A 10 25.80 77.64 4.32
N SER A 11 25.72 77.73 5.67
CA SER A 11 25.56 76.54 6.50
C SER A 11 24.18 75.84 6.36
N ASN A 12 23.16 76.55 5.90
CA ASN A 12 21.83 76.00 5.69
C ASN A 12 21.72 75.31 4.34
N ILE A 13 22.46 75.71 3.33
CA ILE A 13 22.48 75.11 1.99
C ILE A 13 23.23 73.79 2.01
N ASP A 14 24.34 73.73 2.74
CA ASP A 14 25.10 72.46 2.87
C ASP A 14 24.32 71.39 3.64
N ALA A 15 23.62 71.76 4.70
CA ALA A 15 22.77 70.86 5.46
C ALA A 15 21.60 70.31 4.61
N VAL A 16 20.95 71.14 3.79
CA VAL A 16 19.89 70.71 2.87
C VAL A 16 20.46 69.81 1.76
N PHE A 17 21.68 70.09 1.28
CA PHE A 17 22.34 69.28 0.25
C PHE A 17 22.72 67.89 0.80
N GLU A 18 23.23 67.78 2.01
CA GLU A 18 23.48 66.52 2.71
C GLU A 18 22.20 65.71 2.93
N GLU A 19 21.11 66.36 3.34
CA GLU A 19 19.81 65.71 3.51
C GLU A 19 19.28 65.15 2.16
N ILE A 20 19.39 65.91 1.06
CA ILE A 20 19.04 65.47 -0.26
C ILE A 20 19.88 64.26 -0.71
N GLN A 21 21.20 64.28 -0.44
CA GLN A 21 22.09 63.18 -0.77
C GLN A 21 21.75 61.93 0.06
N HIS A 22 21.42 62.10 1.35
CA HIS A 22 21.01 61.02 2.22
C HIS A 22 19.68 60.38 1.75
N GLU A 23 18.68 61.18 1.41
CA GLU A 23 17.42 60.70 0.89
C GLU A 23 17.57 60.03 -0.49
N ARG A 24 18.43 60.53 -1.37
CA ARG A 24 18.78 59.88 -2.63
C ARG A 24 19.43 58.50 -2.43
N ALA A 25 20.38 58.38 -1.51
CA ALA A 25 21.03 57.13 -1.18
C ALA A 25 20.02 56.12 -0.63
N LYS A 26 19.09 56.57 0.21
CA LYS A 26 18.02 55.76 0.76
C LYS A 26 17.03 55.28 -0.30
N MET A 27 16.66 56.14 -1.25
CA MET A 27 15.82 55.75 -2.40
C MET A 27 16.53 54.74 -3.28
N MET A 28 17.83 54.93 -3.61
CA MET A 28 18.57 53.94 -4.39
C MET A 28 18.67 52.58 -3.70
N GLN A 29 18.82 52.57 -2.38
CA GLN A 29 18.85 51.34 -1.59
C GLN A 29 17.48 50.65 -1.55
N LEU A 30 16.38 51.40 -1.51
CA LEU A 30 15.02 50.88 -1.61
C LEU A 30 14.72 50.31 -2.99
N ASP A 31 15.16 50.95 -4.06
CA ASP A 31 15.01 50.46 -5.42
C ASP A 31 15.79 49.17 -5.64
N PHE A 32 17.04 49.11 -5.19
CA PHE A 32 17.87 47.88 -5.28
C PHE A 32 17.23 46.72 -4.50
N THR A 33 16.72 46.97 -3.29
CA THR A 33 16.04 45.95 -2.49
C THR A 33 14.72 45.52 -3.11
N ALA A 34 14.01 46.42 -3.80
CA ALA A 34 12.78 46.10 -4.51
C ALA A 34 13.03 45.23 -5.74
N GLU A 35 14.10 45.50 -6.50
CA GLU A 35 14.53 44.66 -7.62
C GLU A 35 14.96 43.27 -7.15
N GLN A 36 15.80 43.16 -6.12
CA GLN A 36 16.16 41.87 -5.53
C GLN A 36 14.94 41.05 -5.11
N ARG A 37 13.94 41.67 -4.46
CA ARG A 37 12.71 40.99 -4.07
C ARG A 37 11.89 40.52 -5.26
N LYS A 38 11.92 41.22 -6.39
CA LYS A 38 11.27 40.79 -7.64
C LYS A 38 11.97 39.56 -8.21
N ASP A 39 13.31 39.58 -8.24
CA ASP A 39 14.11 38.47 -8.74
C ASP A 39 13.95 37.22 -7.85
N ASP A 40 13.93 37.39 -6.54
CA ASP A 40 13.74 36.30 -5.60
C ASP A 40 12.34 35.65 -5.77
N LYS A 41 11.27 36.47 -5.88
CA LYS A 41 9.92 35.97 -6.17
C LYS A 41 9.81 35.24 -7.49
N GLN A 42 10.50 35.76 -8.53
CA GLN A 42 10.50 35.11 -9.83
C GLN A 42 11.23 33.77 -9.75
N ARG A 43 12.33 33.71 -9.02
CA ARG A 43 13.09 32.46 -8.78
C ARG A 43 12.25 31.45 -8.00
N GLU A 44 11.57 31.87 -6.92
CA GLU A 44 10.65 31.02 -6.15
C GLU A 44 9.58 30.42 -7.07
N LYS A 45 9.00 31.24 -7.93
CA LYS A 45 7.98 30.79 -8.90
C LYS A 45 8.53 29.74 -9.85
N TRP A 46 9.72 29.93 -10.44
CA TRP A 46 10.33 28.97 -11.34
C TRP A 46 10.68 27.65 -10.64
N VAL A 47 11.19 27.70 -9.42
CA VAL A 47 11.46 26.51 -8.62
C VAL A 47 10.17 25.75 -8.34
N ALA A 48 9.09 26.43 -8.02
CA ALA A 48 7.79 25.84 -7.77
C ALA A 48 7.21 25.18 -9.04
N GLU A 49 7.27 25.88 -10.18
CA GLU A 49 6.85 25.34 -11.48
C GLU A 49 7.64 24.09 -11.86
N ALA A 50 8.96 24.14 -11.71
CA ALA A 50 9.83 23.00 -12.00
C ALA A 50 9.56 21.81 -11.08
N SER A 51 9.30 22.08 -9.80
CA SER A 51 9.00 21.04 -8.81
C SER A 51 7.64 20.37 -9.08
N ALA A 52 6.61 21.15 -9.42
CA ALA A 52 5.30 20.62 -9.75
C ALA A 52 5.30 19.83 -11.06
N LEU A 53 6.02 20.32 -12.08
CA LEU A 53 6.18 19.60 -13.35
C LEU A 53 6.99 18.32 -13.15
N GLY A 54 8.07 18.37 -12.35
CA GLY A 54 8.88 17.21 -12.02
C GLY A 54 8.05 16.12 -11.30
N LEU A 55 7.20 16.52 -10.37
CA LEU A 55 6.26 15.58 -9.72
C LEU A 55 5.34 14.91 -10.75
N LYS A 56 4.75 15.69 -11.66
CA LYS A 56 3.87 15.13 -12.69
C LYS A 56 4.58 14.07 -13.53
N LEU A 57 5.77 14.36 -14.03
CA LEU A 57 6.55 13.42 -14.84
C LEU A 57 6.94 12.16 -14.04
N GLU A 58 7.27 12.33 -12.75
CA GLU A 58 7.55 11.21 -11.85
C GLU A 58 6.34 10.30 -11.71
N LEU A 59 5.13 10.85 -11.53
CA LEU A 59 3.89 10.09 -11.41
C LEU A 59 3.51 9.36 -12.69
N GLU A 60 3.66 10.03 -13.85
CA GLU A 60 3.40 9.43 -15.17
C GLU A 60 4.34 8.23 -15.42
N ALA A 61 5.63 8.35 -15.10
CA ALA A 61 6.57 7.25 -15.22
C ALA A 61 6.22 6.08 -14.28
N ARG A 62 5.88 6.36 -13.01
CA ARG A 62 5.49 5.32 -12.05
C ARG A 62 4.19 4.61 -12.43
N LEU A 63 3.25 5.28 -13.11
CA LEU A 63 2.00 4.65 -13.56
C LEU A 63 2.25 3.49 -14.52
N GLU A 64 3.27 3.59 -15.38
CA GLU A 64 3.63 2.55 -16.33
C GLU A 64 4.13 1.26 -15.64
N ASP A 65 4.76 1.40 -14.47
CA ASP A 65 5.32 0.28 -13.71
C ASP A 65 4.27 -0.46 -12.86
N LEU A 66 3.10 0.14 -12.61
CA LEU A 66 2.08 -0.48 -11.76
C LEU A 66 1.37 -1.64 -12.45
N THR A 67 1.10 -2.68 -11.67
CA THR A 67 0.42 -3.91 -12.11
C THR A 67 -1.07 -3.90 -11.78
N TYR A 68 -1.41 -3.50 -10.55
CA TYR A 68 -2.78 -3.63 -10.03
C TYR A 68 -3.65 -2.42 -10.33
N GLN A 69 -4.89 -2.68 -10.77
CA GLN A 69 -5.82 -1.65 -11.22
C GLN A 69 -6.14 -0.60 -10.15
N ALA A 70 -6.30 -1.01 -8.89
CA ALA A 70 -6.58 -0.08 -7.79
C ALA A 70 -5.45 0.94 -7.56
N ASN A 71 -4.19 0.49 -7.71
CA ASN A 71 -3.01 1.35 -7.58
C ASN A 71 -2.87 2.27 -8.80
N LYS A 72 -3.21 1.78 -10.01
CA LYS A 72 -3.29 2.60 -11.22
C LYS A 72 -4.30 3.73 -11.08
N GLU A 73 -5.50 3.43 -10.61
CA GLU A 73 -6.56 4.43 -10.37
C GLU A 73 -6.13 5.49 -9.36
N THR A 74 -5.42 5.06 -8.30
CA THR A 74 -4.82 5.98 -7.33
C THR A 74 -3.80 6.88 -8.00
N MET A 75 -2.88 6.32 -8.77
CA MET A 75 -1.84 7.08 -9.48
C MET A 75 -2.44 8.06 -10.51
N GLU A 76 -3.44 7.65 -11.27
CA GLU A 76 -4.16 8.53 -12.20
C GLU A 76 -4.85 9.70 -11.49
N ARG A 77 -5.40 9.47 -10.29
CA ARG A 77 -5.94 10.52 -9.44
C ARG A 77 -4.85 11.51 -9.01
N LEU A 78 -3.69 11.01 -8.59
CA LEU A 78 -2.55 11.84 -8.19
C LEU A 78 -1.98 12.64 -9.37
N ILE A 79 -1.98 12.09 -10.59
CA ILE A 79 -1.61 12.81 -11.81
C ILE A 79 -2.57 13.98 -12.07
N ARG A 80 -3.88 13.79 -11.87
CA ARG A 80 -4.84 14.89 -11.97
C ARG A 80 -4.55 16.00 -10.95
N ILE A 81 -4.28 15.63 -9.70
CA ILE A 81 -3.88 16.59 -8.65
C ILE A 81 -2.59 17.30 -9.03
N SER A 82 -1.59 16.59 -9.56
CA SER A 82 -0.32 17.21 -9.98
C SER A 82 -0.51 18.24 -11.10
N ASN A 83 -1.45 18.03 -12.02
CA ASN A 83 -1.80 19.05 -13.03
C ASN A 83 -2.37 20.32 -12.39
N ASP A 84 -3.19 20.18 -11.33
CA ASP A 84 -3.72 21.34 -10.59
C ASP A 84 -2.59 22.06 -9.84
N LEU A 85 -1.60 21.33 -9.30
CA LEU A 85 -0.42 21.93 -8.66
C LEU A 85 0.45 22.69 -9.66
N VAL A 86 0.61 22.18 -10.88
CA VAL A 86 1.31 22.91 -11.96
C VAL A 86 0.57 24.22 -12.27
N ASN A 87 -0.76 24.20 -12.39
CA ASN A 87 -1.56 25.40 -12.62
C ASN A 87 -1.43 26.41 -11.47
N LYS A 88 -1.46 25.96 -10.20
CA LYS A 88 -1.23 26.81 -9.02
C LYS A 88 0.15 27.47 -9.07
N ALA A 89 1.19 26.71 -9.40
CA ALA A 89 2.55 27.23 -9.54
C ALA A 89 2.63 28.32 -10.63
N MET A 90 2.05 28.07 -11.80
CA MET A 90 2.00 29.04 -12.90
C MET A 90 1.25 30.32 -12.53
N ASN A 91 0.21 30.21 -11.68
CA ASN A 91 -0.55 31.35 -11.18
C ASN A 91 0.15 32.07 -10.01
N GLY A 92 1.25 31.54 -9.50
CA GLY A 92 2.00 32.11 -8.37
C GLY A 92 1.39 31.84 -7.00
N GLU A 93 0.57 30.80 -6.88
CA GLU A 93 -0.03 30.34 -5.62
C GLU A 93 0.95 29.40 -4.87
N LEU A 94 2.01 29.96 -4.30
CA LEU A 94 3.17 29.19 -3.80
C LEU A 94 3.06 28.75 -2.34
N LYS A 95 2.15 29.35 -1.57
CA LYS A 95 2.16 29.29 -0.10
C LYS A 95 2.08 27.90 0.51
N THR A 96 1.31 26.99 -0.09
CA THR A 96 1.10 25.61 0.38
C THR A 96 1.64 24.57 -0.61
N LEU A 97 2.14 25.02 -1.75
CA LEU A 97 2.49 24.17 -2.88
C LEU A 97 3.54 23.10 -2.53
N SER A 98 4.56 23.46 -1.76
CA SER A 98 5.63 22.54 -1.35
C SER A 98 5.11 21.40 -0.46
N GLU A 99 4.18 21.71 0.44
CA GLU A 99 3.54 20.72 1.31
C GLU A 99 2.62 19.81 0.50
N GLU A 100 1.84 20.38 -0.42
CA GLU A 100 0.95 19.63 -1.31
C GLU A 100 1.75 18.69 -2.23
N ILE A 101 2.85 19.14 -2.82
CA ILE A 101 3.78 18.32 -3.61
C ILE A 101 4.33 17.17 -2.78
N SER A 102 4.77 17.44 -1.55
CA SER A 102 5.33 16.43 -0.65
C SER A 102 4.30 15.37 -0.26
N SER A 103 3.06 15.80 -0.01
CA SER A 103 1.94 14.90 0.31
C SER A 103 1.61 13.98 -0.86
N VAL A 104 1.50 14.53 -2.07
CA VAL A 104 1.22 13.75 -3.29
C VAL A 104 2.33 12.74 -3.57
N ARG A 105 3.61 13.17 -3.43
CA ARG A 105 4.75 12.26 -3.61
C ARG A 105 4.74 11.11 -2.62
N LYS A 106 4.42 11.40 -1.36
CA LYS A 106 4.31 10.37 -0.32
C LYS A 106 3.22 9.35 -0.65
N GLU A 107 2.03 9.81 -1.01
CA GLU A 107 0.93 8.91 -1.39
C GLU A 107 1.26 8.06 -2.63
N ALA A 108 1.98 8.62 -3.60
CA ALA A 108 2.43 7.89 -4.77
C ALA A 108 3.45 6.80 -4.43
N LEU A 109 4.36 7.06 -3.50
CA LEU A 109 5.30 6.05 -2.99
C LEU A 109 4.57 4.92 -2.29
N GLU A 110 3.62 5.23 -1.41
CA GLU A 110 2.80 4.23 -0.71
C GLU A 110 2.00 3.36 -1.67
N ALA A 111 1.45 3.94 -2.75
CA ALA A 111 0.75 3.19 -3.79
C ALA A 111 1.70 2.25 -4.55
N HIS A 112 2.89 2.70 -4.87
CA HIS A 112 3.91 1.91 -5.55
C HIS A 112 4.42 0.75 -4.68
N GLU A 113 4.78 1.02 -3.42
CA GLU A 113 5.18 0.00 -2.45
C GLU A 113 4.08 -1.05 -2.23
N THR A 114 2.81 -0.62 -2.23
CA THR A 114 1.66 -1.52 -2.12
C THR A 114 1.54 -2.42 -3.34
N ASP A 115 1.77 -1.88 -4.55
CA ASP A 115 1.75 -2.64 -5.81
C ASP A 115 2.85 -3.71 -5.84
N GLU A 116 4.08 -3.33 -5.50
CA GLU A 116 5.21 -4.25 -5.40
C GLU A 116 4.96 -5.37 -4.39
N LYS A 117 4.45 -5.01 -3.21
CA LYS A 117 4.10 -6.00 -2.19
C LYS A 117 3.03 -6.97 -2.68
N GLN A 118 1.97 -6.46 -3.32
CA GLN A 118 0.91 -7.30 -3.89
C GLN A 118 1.45 -8.25 -4.98
N ALA A 119 2.41 -7.80 -5.78
CA ALA A 119 3.04 -8.63 -6.80
C ALA A 119 3.85 -9.79 -6.17
N VAL A 120 4.62 -9.51 -5.12
CA VAL A 120 5.38 -10.52 -4.37
C VAL A 120 4.43 -11.51 -3.68
N ASP A 121 3.40 -11.01 -3.02
CA ASP A 121 2.40 -11.83 -2.32
C ASP A 121 1.65 -12.75 -3.32
N GLU A 122 1.33 -12.27 -4.52
CA GLU A 122 0.69 -13.08 -5.58
C GLU A 122 1.63 -14.17 -6.12
N GLU A 123 2.91 -13.87 -6.29
CA GLU A 123 3.89 -14.86 -6.70
C GLU A 123 4.05 -15.95 -5.63
N LEU A 124 4.18 -15.57 -4.36
CA LEU A 124 4.21 -16.51 -3.24
C LEU A 124 2.96 -17.38 -3.19
N ARG A 125 1.79 -16.80 -3.33
CA ARG A 125 0.52 -17.56 -3.39
C ARG A 125 0.52 -18.56 -4.54
N ARG A 126 1.02 -18.17 -5.70
CA ARG A 126 1.13 -19.05 -6.88
C ARG A 126 2.09 -20.22 -6.64
N GLU A 127 3.20 -19.98 -5.97
CA GLU A 127 4.14 -21.03 -5.58
C GLU A 127 3.51 -22.01 -4.59
N ILE A 128 2.83 -21.53 -3.56
CA ILE A 128 2.11 -22.35 -2.56
C ILE A 128 1.05 -23.23 -3.27
N LEU A 129 0.23 -22.64 -4.14
CA LEU A 129 -0.80 -23.38 -4.88
C LEU A 129 -0.19 -24.43 -5.80
N THR A 130 0.93 -24.12 -6.43
CA THR A 130 1.64 -25.09 -7.31
C THR A 130 2.18 -26.26 -6.51
N ALA A 131 2.79 -26.00 -5.35
CA ALA A 131 3.27 -27.01 -4.44
C ALA A 131 2.11 -27.88 -3.90
N LEU A 132 1.01 -27.27 -3.45
CA LEU A 132 -0.19 -27.95 -2.99
C LEU A 132 -0.75 -28.89 -4.07
N ILE A 133 -0.89 -28.43 -5.32
CA ILE A 133 -1.38 -29.23 -6.43
C ILE A 133 -0.51 -30.49 -6.63
N LYS A 134 0.81 -30.33 -6.61
CA LYS A 134 1.74 -31.44 -6.79
C LYS A 134 1.65 -32.41 -5.62
N THR A 135 1.75 -31.92 -4.38
CA THR A 135 1.65 -32.74 -3.17
C THR A 135 0.35 -33.52 -3.07
N MET A 136 -0.79 -32.87 -3.34
CA MET A 136 -2.09 -33.54 -3.34
C MET A 136 -2.17 -34.64 -4.41
N ARG A 137 -1.59 -34.43 -5.59
CA ARG A 137 -1.51 -35.46 -6.62
C ARG A 137 -0.63 -36.64 -6.23
N GLU A 138 0.50 -36.40 -5.57
CA GLU A 138 1.38 -37.42 -5.01
C GLU A 138 0.64 -38.28 -3.98
N LEU A 139 -0.24 -37.68 -3.18
CA LEU A 139 -1.11 -38.36 -2.23
C LEU A 139 -2.36 -39.01 -2.84
N GLY A 140 -2.49 -39.02 -4.18
CA GLY A 140 -3.56 -39.68 -4.88
C GLY A 140 -4.87 -38.91 -5.00
N PHE A 141 -4.85 -37.57 -4.75
CA PHE A 141 -6.01 -36.74 -4.99
C PHE A 141 -6.11 -36.34 -6.47
N ALA A 142 -7.30 -36.41 -7.03
CA ALA A 142 -7.65 -35.71 -8.25
C ALA A 142 -7.90 -34.22 -7.93
N VAL A 143 -7.01 -33.36 -8.39
CA VAL A 143 -7.02 -31.94 -8.05
C VAL A 143 -7.73 -31.13 -9.14
N GLY A 144 -8.76 -30.35 -8.73
CA GLY A 144 -9.49 -29.43 -9.58
C GLY A 144 -8.67 -28.20 -9.98
N LYS A 145 -9.25 -27.38 -10.88
CA LYS A 145 -8.65 -26.08 -11.20
C LYS A 145 -8.81 -25.12 -10.01
N PRO A 146 -7.77 -24.33 -9.67
CA PRO A 146 -7.91 -23.26 -8.68
C PRO A 146 -8.99 -22.26 -9.09
N THR A 147 -9.79 -21.81 -8.12
CA THR A 147 -10.87 -20.85 -8.33
C THR A 147 -10.80 -19.72 -7.32
N VAL A 148 -11.00 -18.48 -7.76
CA VAL A 148 -11.02 -17.33 -6.85
C VAL A 148 -12.35 -17.27 -6.09
N VAL A 149 -12.28 -17.17 -4.78
CA VAL A 149 -13.43 -16.95 -3.88
C VAL A 149 -13.72 -15.44 -3.86
N LYS A 150 -14.83 -15.04 -4.45
CA LYS A 150 -15.16 -13.61 -4.67
C LYS A 150 -15.25 -12.80 -3.38
N GLU A 151 -15.70 -13.42 -2.30
CA GLU A 151 -15.94 -12.77 -1.01
C GLU A 151 -14.64 -12.43 -0.26
N THR A 152 -13.61 -13.26 -0.41
CA THR A 152 -12.35 -13.14 0.34
C THR A 152 -11.16 -12.81 -0.54
N GLY A 153 -11.27 -13.01 -1.86
CA GLY A 153 -10.14 -12.93 -2.78
C GLY A 153 -9.15 -14.10 -2.65
N ALA A 154 -9.40 -15.05 -1.74
CA ALA A 154 -8.59 -16.26 -1.60
C ALA A 154 -8.76 -17.17 -2.83
N VAL A 155 -7.77 -18.01 -3.08
CA VAL A 155 -7.84 -19.02 -4.13
C VAL A 155 -8.16 -20.38 -3.52
N ALA A 156 -9.31 -20.93 -3.89
CA ALA A 156 -9.76 -22.26 -3.49
C ALA A 156 -9.15 -23.34 -4.38
N LEU A 157 -8.60 -24.37 -3.77
CA LEU A 157 -8.11 -25.58 -4.39
C LEU A 157 -8.81 -26.79 -3.78
N ILE A 158 -9.42 -27.63 -4.61
CA ILE A 158 -10.14 -28.82 -4.16
C ILE A 158 -9.51 -30.06 -4.73
N GLY A 159 -9.18 -31.00 -3.87
CA GLY A 159 -8.75 -32.35 -4.25
C GLY A 159 -9.74 -33.39 -3.77
N THR A 160 -10.00 -34.40 -4.59
CA THR A 160 -10.93 -35.48 -4.31
C THR A 160 -10.27 -36.83 -4.53
N MET A 161 -10.40 -37.75 -3.59
CA MET A 161 -9.96 -39.13 -3.74
C MET A 161 -11.04 -39.98 -4.39
N SER A 162 -10.67 -41.12 -4.97
CA SER A 162 -11.58 -42.12 -5.52
C SER A 162 -12.57 -42.66 -4.45
N SER A 163 -12.22 -42.60 -3.18
CA SER A 163 -13.05 -42.96 -2.04
C SER A 163 -14.17 -41.92 -1.74
N GLY A 164 -14.24 -40.82 -2.47
CA GLY A 164 -15.17 -39.72 -2.21
C GLY A 164 -14.71 -38.74 -1.11
N ARG A 165 -13.54 -38.97 -0.49
CA ARG A 165 -12.93 -38.01 0.44
C ARG A 165 -12.45 -36.78 -0.31
N SER A 166 -12.59 -35.60 0.27
CA SER A 166 -12.10 -34.38 -0.34
C SER A 166 -11.46 -33.47 0.68
N ILE A 167 -10.49 -32.72 0.20
CA ILE A 167 -9.85 -31.64 0.94
C ILE A 167 -9.93 -30.36 0.12
N ARG A 168 -10.28 -29.26 0.78
CA ARG A 168 -10.28 -27.93 0.19
C ARG A 168 -9.26 -27.08 0.93
N PHE A 169 -8.44 -26.39 0.19
CA PHE A 169 -7.55 -25.33 0.68
C PHE A 169 -8.01 -24.00 0.11
N ASP A 170 -8.14 -23.00 0.95
CA ASP A 170 -8.34 -21.61 0.57
C ASP A 170 -7.06 -20.85 0.94
N VAL A 171 -6.32 -20.35 -0.06
CA VAL A 171 -5.05 -19.65 0.13
C VAL A 171 -5.28 -18.17 -0.15
N ASP A 172 -5.07 -17.33 0.84
CA ASP A 172 -5.18 -15.89 0.70
C ASP A 172 -3.91 -15.26 0.07
N LEU A 173 -3.93 -13.94 -0.14
CA LEU A 173 -2.83 -13.21 -0.75
C LEU A 173 -1.58 -13.19 0.15
N SER A 174 -1.74 -13.27 1.47
CA SER A 174 -0.63 -13.31 2.42
C SER A 174 0.02 -14.69 2.58
N GLY A 175 -0.50 -15.71 1.87
CA GLY A 175 -0.06 -17.10 1.98
C GLY A 175 -0.68 -17.86 3.14
N GLN A 176 -1.63 -17.26 3.88
CA GLN A 176 -2.38 -18.00 4.90
C GLN A 176 -3.30 -19.01 4.24
N MET A 177 -3.38 -20.19 4.83
CA MET A 177 -4.18 -21.30 4.31
C MET A 177 -5.27 -21.67 5.31
N GLU A 178 -6.51 -21.65 4.83
CA GLU A 178 -7.64 -22.34 5.50
C GLU A 178 -7.90 -23.66 4.80
N PHE A 179 -8.31 -24.66 5.57
CA PHE A 179 -8.62 -25.96 4.98
C PHE A 179 -9.93 -26.54 5.53
N ASP A 180 -10.65 -27.26 4.69
CA ASP A 180 -11.86 -28.02 5.06
C ASP A 180 -11.73 -29.44 4.47
N MET A 181 -12.02 -30.45 5.28
CA MET A 181 -11.88 -31.85 4.93
C MET A 181 -13.21 -32.58 5.08
N ASN A 182 -13.62 -33.27 4.03
CA ASN A 182 -14.88 -34.00 3.96
C ASN A 182 -14.66 -35.51 3.72
N GLY A 183 -15.49 -36.34 4.34
CA GLY A 183 -15.50 -37.78 4.09
C GLY A 183 -14.45 -38.57 4.88
N PHE A 184 -13.68 -37.92 5.74
CA PHE A 184 -12.73 -38.60 6.64
C PHE A 184 -13.43 -39.09 7.90
N LEU A 185 -13.04 -40.27 8.36
CA LEU A 185 -13.53 -40.88 9.59
C LEU A 185 -12.64 -40.45 10.76
N GLU A 186 -13.24 -40.11 11.88
CA GLU A 186 -12.55 -39.75 13.12
C GLU A 186 -11.53 -38.61 12.92
N ARG A 187 -10.35 -38.73 13.57
CA ARG A 187 -9.25 -37.74 13.47
C ARG A 187 -8.28 -38.02 12.33
N LYS A 188 -8.55 -39.00 11.48
CA LYS A 188 -7.69 -39.31 10.32
C LYS A 188 -7.49 -38.19 9.33
N CYS A 189 -8.35 -37.17 9.38
CA CYS A 189 -8.14 -35.93 8.63
C CYS A 189 -6.89 -35.19 9.11
N ALA A 190 -6.55 -35.23 10.40
CA ALA A 190 -5.34 -34.59 10.91
C ALA A 190 -4.10 -35.28 10.35
N ASP A 191 -4.07 -36.62 10.35
CA ASP A 191 -2.92 -37.40 9.83
C ASP A 191 -2.65 -37.08 8.33
N HIS A 192 -3.69 -36.97 7.51
CA HIS A 192 -3.55 -36.59 6.10
C HIS A 192 -3.14 -35.13 5.92
N LEU A 193 -3.58 -34.22 6.78
CA LEU A 193 -3.12 -32.84 6.73
C LEU A 193 -1.64 -32.76 7.10
N ASP A 194 -1.24 -33.43 8.17
CA ASP A 194 0.17 -33.48 8.59
C ASP A 194 1.06 -34.09 7.49
N GLU A 195 0.56 -35.08 6.75
CA GLU A 195 1.25 -35.65 5.59
C GLU A 195 1.39 -34.64 4.46
N VAL A 196 0.33 -33.89 4.13
CA VAL A 196 0.38 -32.80 3.12
C VAL A 196 1.40 -31.74 3.56
N LEU A 197 1.33 -31.25 4.79
CA LEU A 197 2.21 -30.21 5.30
C LEU A 197 3.66 -30.69 5.37
N GLY A 198 3.91 -31.92 5.80
CA GLY A 198 5.25 -32.53 5.83
C GLY A 198 5.87 -32.64 4.43
N LEU A 199 5.09 -32.99 3.42
CA LEU A 199 5.55 -33.03 2.02
C LEU A 199 5.81 -31.62 1.46
N LEU A 200 4.99 -30.64 1.81
CA LEU A 200 5.22 -29.24 1.44
C LEU A 200 6.54 -28.72 2.03
N GLU A 201 6.82 -29.03 3.28
CA GLU A 201 8.08 -28.65 3.91
C GLU A 201 9.29 -29.37 3.30
N THR A 202 9.19 -30.70 3.12
CA THR A 202 10.30 -31.53 2.65
C THR A 202 10.64 -31.28 1.17
N ASN A 203 9.63 -31.18 0.31
CA ASN A 203 9.82 -31.13 -1.14
C ASN A 203 9.88 -29.71 -1.70
N TYR A 204 9.27 -28.73 -0.99
CA TYR A 204 9.12 -27.36 -1.49
C TYR A 204 9.64 -26.29 -0.53
N SER A 205 10.17 -26.69 0.64
CA SER A 205 10.66 -25.79 1.70
C SER A 205 9.58 -24.79 2.19
N ILE A 206 8.31 -25.14 2.02
CA ILE A 206 7.19 -24.35 2.51
C ILE A 206 6.90 -24.77 3.94
N GLN A 207 7.33 -23.96 4.90
CA GLN A 207 7.10 -24.20 6.31
C GLN A 207 5.70 -23.74 6.71
N SER A 208 4.93 -24.65 7.31
CA SER A 208 3.65 -24.29 7.91
C SER A 208 3.86 -23.71 9.31
N GLY A 209 3.16 -22.65 9.61
CA GLY A 209 3.03 -22.13 10.97
C GLY A 209 2.16 -23.07 11.84
N PRO A 210 1.87 -22.68 13.09
CA PRO A 210 1.05 -23.50 13.98
C PRO A 210 -0.36 -23.68 13.40
N VAL A 211 -0.76 -24.94 13.24
CA VAL A 211 -2.07 -25.32 12.70
C VAL A 211 -3.13 -25.21 13.80
N GLN A 212 -4.18 -24.42 13.55
CA GLN A 212 -5.32 -24.34 14.44
C GLN A 212 -6.45 -25.24 13.94
N HIS A 213 -6.83 -26.24 14.73
CA HIS A 213 -7.92 -27.15 14.40
C HIS A 213 -9.23 -26.68 15.01
N ASN A 214 -10.22 -26.42 14.18
CA ASN A 214 -11.58 -26.13 14.61
C ASN A 214 -12.50 -27.30 14.28
N TRP A 215 -12.68 -28.19 15.23
CA TRP A 215 -13.50 -29.39 15.08
C TRP A 215 -14.99 -29.07 15.31
N LYS A 216 -15.81 -29.08 14.27
CA LYS A 216 -17.26 -28.95 14.44
C LYS A 216 -17.89 -30.19 15.08
N ASN A 217 -17.34 -31.38 14.85
CA ASN A 217 -17.74 -32.64 15.40
C ASN A 217 -16.56 -33.60 15.63
N PRO A 218 -15.73 -33.42 16.67
CA PRO A 218 -14.48 -34.16 16.83
C PRO A 218 -14.62 -35.68 16.93
N ASP A 219 -15.79 -36.19 17.33
CA ASP A 219 -16.04 -37.61 17.55
C ASP A 219 -16.99 -38.20 16.49
N LYS A 220 -17.27 -37.49 15.41
CA LYS A 220 -18.16 -37.94 14.34
C LYS A 220 -17.52 -37.85 12.97
N ILE A 221 -18.16 -38.46 11.99
CA ILE A 221 -17.82 -38.38 10.58
C ILE A 221 -17.78 -36.92 10.15
N SER A 222 -16.76 -36.51 9.41
CA SER A 222 -16.57 -35.14 8.92
C SER A 222 -17.73 -34.67 8.05
N LYS A 223 -17.86 -33.36 7.90
CA LYS A 223 -18.92 -32.71 7.12
C LYS A 223 -18.99 -33.28 5.69
N GLY A 224 -20.18 -33.72 5.29
CA GLY A 224 -20.40 -34.34 3.95
C GLY A 224 -20.30 -35.87 3.93
N SER A 225 -19.82 -36.51 4.98
CA SER A 225 -20.01 -37.95 5.12
C SER A 225 -21.43 -38.24 5.60
N LYS A 226 -22.04 -39.31 5.12
CA LYS A 226 -23.34 -39.78 5.64
C LYS A 226 -23.17 -40.06 7.12
N GLY A 227 -23.85 -39.29 7.96
CA GLY A 227 -23.91 -39.57 9.41
C GLY A 227 -24.36 -40.98 9.65
N PHE A 228 -23.95 -41.57 10.77
CA PHE A 228 -24.64 -42.75 11.25
C PHE A 228 -26.15 -42.42 11.29
N PRO A 229 -27.01 -43.35 10.89
CA PRO A 229 -28.44 -43.16 11.05
C PRO A 229 -28.67 -42.75 12.52
N THR A 230 -29.11 -41.52 12.68
CA THR A 230 -29.49 -40.98 14.01
C THR A 230 -30.82 -41.60 14.45
N GLY A 231 -30.77 -42.89 14.61
CA GLY A 231 -31.75 -43.58 15.37
C GLY A 231 -31.18 -43.74 16.76
N GLY A 232 -31.38 -42.79 17.55
CA GLY A 232 -31.20 -43.10 18.92
C GLY A 232 -30.10 -42.42 19.67
N ASN A 233 -30.53 -42.17 20.76
CA ASN A 233 -29.87 -41.94 22.03
C ASN A 233 -28.34 -41.89 21.97
N THR A 234 -27.82 -40.75 22.20
CA THR A 234 -26.48 -40.55 22.75
C THR A 234 -26.27 -41.63 23.83
N ARG A 235 -25.50 -42.65 23.50
CA ARG A 235 -24.93 -43.52 24.53
C ARG A 235 -23.89 -42.67 25.27
N THR A 236 -24.30 -42.08 26.36
CA THR A 236 -23.39 -41.73 27.43
C THR A 236 -22.67 -42.99 27.85
N MET A 237 -21.40 -43.08 27.60
CA MET A 237 -20.53 -44.03 28.29
C MET A 237 -20.43 -43.53 29.74
N GLY A 238 -21.22 -44.11 30.57
CA GLY A 238 -21.23 -43.78 32.00
C GLY A 238 -22.40 -44.46 32.70
N GLY A 239 -22.09 -45.49 33.46
CA GLY A 239 -22.99 -45.97 34.50
C GLY A 239 -23.69 -47.27 34.21
N GLY A 240 -22.93 -48.33 34.14
CA GLY A 240 -23.42 -49.61 34.67
C GLY A 240 -23.38 -49.55 36.17
N GLN A 241 -24.53 -49.45 36.79
CA GLN A 241 -24.74 -49.93 38.14
C GLN A 241 -25.94 -50.84 38.09
N GLY A 242 -25.76 -52.01 38.60
CA GLY A 242 -26.77 -53.01 38.87
C GLY A 242 -26.27 -54.38 38.64
#